data_7c30abb38bb66c97843009c82f9e5514
#
_entry.id   7c30abb38bb66c97843009c82f9e5514
#
_cell.length_a   1.000
_cell.length_b   1.000
_cell.length_c   1.000
_cell.angle_alpha   90.00
_cell.angle_beta   90.00
_cell.angle_gamma   90.00
#
_symmetry.space_group_name_H-M   'P 1'
#
loop_
_entity.id
_entity.type
_entity.pdbx_description
1 polymer ?
#
loop_
_entity_poly.entity_id
_entity_poly.type
_entity_poly.pdbx_seq_one_letter_code
_entity_poly.pdbx_strand_id
1 'polypeptide(L)'
;MNASIAALAYLAAGVLFILSLRGLSSPETSRRGNTLGMVGMALAVGVTLLTLAGSGALDPLTLALIAGGVVVGGGAGAVIANRVPMTAMPQLVAAFHSLVGLAACLVAVGAVYAPDVFGIVTASGGIKTLSIVELSLGVAIGAVTFTGSVIAFAKLDGRMSGAPILLPARHLINIALALALVFLIGILIGTGGTSVWAFWGVFAIALILGATLIIPIGGADMPVVVSMLNSYSGWAAAALGFTLENIALIITGALVGSSGAILSYIMCKGMNRSFISVILGGFGAEAGAAAGGGAVETRPVKQGSAEDAAFIMKNASKVIIVPGYGMAVAQAQHALREMADKLKEEGVEVKYAIHPVAGRMPGHMNVLLAEANVPYDEVFELEDINSEFASADVAFVIGANDVTNPAAKTDPQSPIYGMPVLDVEKAGTVLFIKRSMGSGYAGVENELFFRDNTMMLFADAKKMVEGIVKAL
;
A
#
# COMPACT_ATOMS: atom_id res chain seq x y z
N MET A 1 11.90 34.79 12.84
CA MET A 1 10.50 34.68 13.32
C MET A 1 10.53 34.38 14.83
N ASN A 2 9.57 34.89 15.65
CA ASN A 2 9.51 34.54 17.06
C ASN A 2 9.17 33.06 17.23
N ALA A 3 9.87 32.33 18.14
CA ALA A 3 9.69 30.88 18.35
C ALA A 3 8.24 30.50 18.68
N SER A 4 7.53 31.34 19.47
CA SER A 4 6.12 31.09 19.79
C SER A 4 5.19 31.18 18.57
N ILE A 5 5.46 32.11 17.66
CA ILE A 5 4.69 32.26 16.41
C ILE A 5 4.97 31.07 15.48
N ALA A 6 6.22 30.63 15.40
CA ALA A 6 6.57 29.43 14.65
C ALA A 6 5.85 28.18 15.17
N ALA A 7 5.86 27.99 16.50
CA ALA A 7 5.18 26.86 17.13
C ALA A 7 3.66 26.87 16.89
N LEU A 8 3.01 28.05 16.99
CA LEU A 8 1.57 28.19 16.67
C LEU A 8 1.26 27.91 15.21
N ALA A 9 2.12 28.34 14.29
CA ALA A 9 1.93 28.09 12.87
C ALA A 9 2.15 26.60 12.52
N TYR A 10 3.12 25.93 13.14
CA TYR A 10 3.28 24.46 13.02
C TYR A 10 2.10 23.69 13.62
N LEU A 11 1.56 24.16 14.75
CA LEU A 11 0.34 23.59 15.33
C LEU A 11 -0.83 23.72 14.36
N ALA A 12 -1.01 24.90 13.76
CA ALA A 12 -2.06 25.11 12.72
C ALA A 12 -1.86 24.18 11.52
N ALA A 13 -0.62 24.01 11.03
CA ALA A 13 -0.31 23.05 9.98
C ALA A 13 -0.66 21.60 10.40
N GLY A 14 -0.33 21.21 11.63
CA GLY A 14 -0.69 19.91 12.20
C GLY A 14 -2.20 19.66 12.24
N VAL A 15 -2.97 20.66 12.67
CA VAL A 15 -4.45 20.61 12.65
C VAL A 15 -4.97 20.44 11.21
N LEU A 16 -4.40 21.16 10.25
CA LEU A 16 -4.76 21.01 8.83
C LEU A 16 -4.46 19.61 8.30
N PHE A 17 -3.36 18.99 8.72
CA PHE A 17 -3.04 17.59 8.35
C PHE A 17 -4.03 16.60 8.96
N ILE A 18 -4.44 16.78 10.21
CA ILE A 18 -5.47 15.92 10.84
C ILE A 18 -6.80 16.07 10.10
N LEU A 19 -7.21 17.30 9.79
CA LEU A 19 -8.44 17.56 9.03
C LEU A 19 -8.34 17.04 7.59
N SER A 20 -7.15 17.05 6.98
CA SER A 20 -6.89 16.44 5.69
C SER A 20 -7.14 14.93 5.73
N LEU A 21 -6.55 14.21 6.68
CA LEU A 21 -6.77 12.77 6.84
C LEU A 21 -8.25 12.43 7.06
N ARG A 22 -8.93 13.22 7.91
CA ARG A 22 -10.37 13.07 8.11
C ARG A 22 -11.15 13.33 6.82
N GLY A 23 -10.77 14.35 6.03
CA GLY A 23 -11.42 14.66 4.75
C GLY A 23 -11.18 13.57 3.69
N LEU A 24 -10.02 12.92 3.71
CA LEU A 24 -9.68 11.83 2.79
C LEU A 24 -10.35 10.49 3.14
N SER A 25 -10.98 10.36 4.32
CA SER A 25 -11.68 9.13 4.71
C SER A 25 -13.02 8.92 4.01
N SER A 26 -13.56 9.94 3.32
CA SER A 26 -14.78 9.82 2.53
C SER A 26 -14.57 10.39 1.12
N PRO A 27 -15.09 9.72 0.08
CA PRO A 27 -14.99 10.19 -1.30
C PRO A 27 -15.57 11.60 -1.50
N GLU A 28 -16.67 11.93 -0.84
CA GLU A 28 -17.34 13.22 -0.95
C GLU A 28 -16.50 14.39 -0.44
N THR A 29 -15.71 14.15 0.61
CA THR A 29 -14.88 15.16 1.27
C THR A 29 -13.41 15.11 0.82
N SER A 30 -13.02 14.14 0.00
CA SER A 30 -11.63 13.85 -0.37
C SER A 30 -10.92 15.04 -1.04
N ARG A 31 -11.60 15.76 -1.94
CA ARG A 31 -11.03 16.97 -2.59
C ARG A 31 -10.73 18.07 -1.58
N ARG A 32 -11.64 18.29 -0.62
CA ARG A 32 -11.45 19.26 0.47
C ARG A 32 -10.30 18.81 1.38
N GLY A 33 -10.26 17.52 1.72
CA GLY A 33 -9.17 16.93 2.50
C GLY A 33 -7.80 17.15 1.85
N ASN A 34 -7.69 16.88 0.54
CA ASN A 34 -6.47 17.12 -0.22
C ASN A 34 -6.06 18.61 -0.21
N THR A 35 -7.01 19.53 -0.38
CA THR A 35 -6.73 20.98 -0.33
C THR A 35 -6.21 21.39 1.05
N LEU A 36 -6.80 20.88 2.13
CA LEU A 36 -6.34 21.16 3.51
C LEU A 36 -4.90 20.64 3.72
N GLY A 37 -4.57 19.46 3.19
CA GLY A 37 -3.20 18.91 3.23
C GLY A 37 -2.20 19.79 2.49
N MET A 38 -2.55 20.26 1.28
CA MET A 38 -1.70 21.17 0.50
C MET A 38 -1.47 22.51 1.22
N VAL A 39 -2.51 23.10 1.81
CA VAL A 39 -2.41 24.34 2.59
C VAL A 39 -1.56 24.12 3.85
N GLY A 40 -1.77 23.02 4.57
CA GLY A 40 -0.97 22.66 5.74
C GLY A 40 0.52 22.49 5.39
N MET A 41 0.84 21.84 4.27
CA MET A 41 2.22 21.67 3.79
C MET A 41 2.84 23.02 3.39
N ALA A 42 2.11 23.83 2.63
CA ALA A 42 2.59 25.16 2.22
C ALA A 42 2.88 26.05 3.45
N LEU A 43 2.01 25.98 4.46
CA LEU A 43 2.23 26.69 5.73
C LEU A 43 3.47 26.18 6.46
N ALA A 44 3.64 24.87 6.62
CA ALA A 44 4.79 24.26 7.30
C ALA A 44 6.12 24.61 6.61
N VAL A 45 6.18 24.47 5.28
CA VAL A 45 7.36 24.84 4.48
C VAL A 45 7.65 26.33 4.58
N GLY A 46 6.62 27.18 4.45
CA GLY A 46 6.77 28.63 4.58
C GLY A 46 7.33 29.07 5.94
N VAL A 47 6.81 28.48 7.02
CA VAL A 47 7.30 28.73 8.39
C VAL A 47 8.75 28.27 8.54
N THR A 48 9.11 27.10 8.00
CA THR A 48 10.49 26.59 8.05
C THR A 48 11.44 27.54 7.32
N LEU A 49 11.09 27.99 6.11
CA LEU A 49 11.91 28.92 5.34
C LEU A 49 12.05 30.30 6.02
N LEU A 50 10.96 30.82 6.61
CA LEU A 50 11.00 32.07 7.36
C LEU A 50 11.83 31.98 8.64
N THR A 51 11.82 30.82 9.30
CA THR A 51 12.64 30.56 10.49
C THR A 51 14.11 30.50 10.09
N LEU A 52 14.42 29.80 9.01
CA LEU A 52 15.77 29.68 8.46
C LEU A 52 16.31 31.04 7.99
N ALA A 53 15.47 31.86 7.34
CA ALA A 53 15.84 33.23 6.95
C ALA A 53 16.15 34.11 8.17
N GLY A 54 15.37 33.95 9.26
CA GLY A 54 15.56 34.69 10.50
C GLY A 54 16.80 34.29 11.32
N SER A 55 17.35 33.10 11.10
CA SER A 55 18.58 32.62 11.75
C SER A 55 19.86 33.05 11.01
N GLY A 56 19.74 33.65 9.83
CA GLY A 56 20.88 34.03 8.99
C GLY A 56 21.54 32.85 8.25
N ALA A 57 20.97 31.65 8.33
CA ALA A 57 21.48 30.43 7.68
C ALA A 57 21.12 30.33 6.17
N LEU A 58 20.27 31.24 5.65
CA LEU A 58 19.96 31.34 4.23
C LEU A 58 21.00 32.17 3.49
N ASP A 59 22.14 31.56 3.21
CA ASP A 59 23.08 32.11 2.23
C ASP A 59 22.61 31.82 0.78
N PRO A 60 23.16 32.47 -0.24
CA PRO A 60 22.76 32.26 -1.63
C PRO A 60 22.96 30.80 -2.12
N LEU A 61 23.96 30.08 -1.59
CA LEU A 61 24.23 28.71 -1.96
C LEU A 61 23.15 27.77 -1.38
N THR A 62 22.84 27.93 -0.09
CA THR A 62 21.76 27.18 0.59
C THR A 62 20.42 27.37 -0.10
N LEU A 63 20.10 28.63 -0.44
CA LEU A 63 18.85 28.95 -1.17
C LEU A 63 18.84 28.30 -2.56
N ALA A 64 19.94 28.33 -3.28
CA ALA A 64 20.06 27.71 -4.60
C ALA A 64 19.91 26.17 -4.52
N LEU A 65 20.50 25.53 -3.50
CA LEU A 65 20.38 24.08 -3.26
C LEU A 65 18.94 23.69 -2.92
N ILE A 66 18.25 24.44 -2.05
CA ILE A 66 16.85 24.21 -1.70
C ILE A 66 15.97 24.37 -2.95
N ALA A 67 16.11 25.49 -3.68
CA ALA A 67 15.34 25.76 -4.89
C ALA A 67 15.60 24.69 -5.97
N GLY A 68 16.87 24.32 -6.17
CA GLY A 68 17.28 23.27 -7.10
C GLY A 68 16.66 21.92 -6.73
N GLY A 69 16.69 21.53 -5.46
CA GLY A 69 16.07 20.31 -4.99
C GLY A 69 14.54 20.29 -5.21
N VAL A 70 13.86 21.40 -4.91
CA VAL A 70 12.41 21.54 -5.13
C VAL A 70 12.07 21.49 -6.63
N VAL A 71 12.83 22.19 -7.48
CA VAL A 71 12.59 22.21 -8.93
C VAL A 71 12.83 20.84 -9.55
N VAL A 72 13.94 20.17 -9.21
CA VAL A 72 14.29 18.86 -9.77
C VAL A 72 13.34 17.78 -9.22
N GLY A 73 13.19 17.69 -7.90
CA GLY A 73 12.34 16.68 -7.27
C GLY A 73 10.84 16.90 -7.55
N GLY A 74 10.37 18.15 -7.42
CA GLY A 74 8.98 18.51 -7.69
C GLY A 74 8.64 18.39 -9.18
N GLY A 75 9.56 18.82 -10.08
CA GLY A 75 9.39 18.68 -11.52
C GLY A 75 9.33 17.23 -11.97
N ALA A 76 10.27 16.38 -11.50
CA ALA A 76 10.24 14.94 -11.77
C ALA A 76 8.98 14.29 -11.21
N GLY A 77 8.60 14.62 -9.96
CA GLY A 77 7.39 14.11 -9.33
C GLY A 77 6.12 14.50 -10.07
N ALA A 78 5.99 15.75 -10.51
CA ALA A 78 4.85 16.21 -11.29
C ALA A 78 4.73 15.49 -12.65
N VAL A 79 5.85 15.31 -13.36
CA VAL A 79 5.86 14.57 -14.63
C VAL A 79 5.44 13.13 -14.43
N ILE A 80 5.97 12.45 -13.41
CA ILE A 80 5.64 11.05 -13.09
C ILE A 80 4.16 10.95 -12.74
N ALA A 81 3.66 11.80 -11.80
CA ALA A 81 2.27 11.78 -11.34
C ALA A 81 1.26 11.98 -12.48
N ASN A 82 1.60 12.79 -13.50
CA ASN A 82 0.73 13.01 -14.65
C ASN A 82 0.79 11.91 -15.73
N ARG A 83 1.81 11.05 -15.71
CA ARG A 83 2.03 10.02 -16.75
C ARG A 83 1.76 8.61 -16.29
N VAL A 84 1.83 8.35 -14.98
CA VAL A 84 1.64 6.99 -14.43
C VAL A 84 0.15 6.67 -14.42
N PRO A 85 -0.27 5.54 -15.03
CA PRO A 85 -1.66 5.11 -14.97
C PRO A 85 -2.03 4.70 -13.54
N MET A 86 -3.31 4.86 -13.18
CA MET A 86 -3.83 4.52 -11.84
C MET A 86 -3.58 3.06 -11.47
N THR A 87 -3.54 2.17 -12.47
CA THR A 87 -3.22 0.74 -12.28
C THR A 87 -1.80 0.48 -11.76
N ALA A 88 -0.86 1.43 -11.96
CA ALA A 88 0.51 1.38 -11.50
C ALA A 88 0.74 2.16 -10.17
N MET A 89 -0.33 2.61 -9.52
CA MET A 89 -0.23 3.33 -8.23
C MET A 89 0.50 2.55 -7.14
N PRO A 90 0.30 1.23 -6.96
CA PRO A 90 1.03 0.48 -5.93
C PRO A 90 2.55 0.54 -6.13
N GLN A 91 3.02 0.43 -7.38
CA GLN A 91 4.44 0.54 -7.72
C GLN A 91 4.96 1.95 -7.44
N LEU A 92 4.21 2.98 -7.84
CA LEU A 92 4.57 4.38 -7.63
C LEU A 92 4.69 4.71 -6.14
N VAL A 93 3.72 4.27 -5.34
CA VAL A 93 3.71 4.48 -3.89
C VAL A 93 4.93 3.80 -3.25
N ALA A 94 5.26 2.56 -3.63
CA ALA A 94 6.45 1.89 -3.14
C ALA A 94 7.74 2.63 -3.54
N ALA A 95 7.84 3.12 -4.78
CA ALA A 95 8.99 3.91 -5.23
C ALA A 95 9.15 5.20 -4.41
N PHE A 96 8.07 5.91 -4.12
CA PHE A 96 8.13 7.13 -3.31
C PHE A 96 8.54 6.84 -1.85
N HIS A 97 8.05 5.76 -1.24
CA HIS A 97 8.50 5.37 0.10
C HIS A 97 10.01 5.07 0.15
N SER A 98 10.57 4.52 -0.93
CA SER A 98 12.03 4.32 -1.00
C SER A 98 12.77 5.65 -0.96
N LEU A 99 12.32 6.67 -1.71
CA LEU A 99 12.95 7.99 -1.71
C LEU A 99 12.78 8.71 -0.36
N VAL A 100 11.65 8.55 0.31
CA VAL A 100 11.44 9.10 1.67
C VAL A 100 12.38 8.44 2.67
N GLY A 101 12.54 7.10 2.61
CA GLY A 101 13.50 6.37 3.44
C GLY A 101 14.94 6.83 3.19
N LEU A 102 15.32 7.03 1.92
CA LEU A 102 16.64 7.57 1.57
C LEU A 102 16.83 8.99 2.08
N ALA A 103 15.84 9.86 1.96
CA ALA A 103 15.89 11.22 2.48
C ALA A 103 16.13 11.23 4.00
N ALA A 104 15.45 10.36 4.74
CA ALA A 104 15.66 10.21 6.18
C ALA A 104 17.13 9.80 6.49
N CYS A 105 17.68 8.85 5.73
CA CYS A 105 19.08 8.46 5.88
C CYS A 105 20.03 9.63 5.62
N LEU A 106 19.82 10.40 4.55
CA LEU A 106 20.68 11.53 4.20
C LEU A 106 20.63 12.66 5.24
N VAL A 107 19.47 12.94 5.82
CA VAL A 107 19.34 13.90 6.93
C VAL A 107 20.11 13.42 8.16
N ALA A 108 19.98 12.14 8.52
CA ALA A 108 20.75 11.57 9.64
C ALA A 108 22.26 11.62 9.40
N VAL A 109 22.71 11.33 8.17
CA VAL A 109 24.14 11.48 7.78
C VAL A 109 24.58 12.92 7.94
N GLY A 110 23.81 13.89 7.45
CA GLY A 110 24.11 15.32 7.62
C GLY A 110 24.25 15.72 9.09
N ALA A 111 23.36 15.23 9.95
CA ALA A 111 23.38 15.53 11.38
C ALA A 111 24.58 14.92 12.11
N VAL A 112 25.05 13.74 11.70
CA VAL A 112 26.26 13.12 12.29
C VAL A 112 27.54 13.85 11.87
N TYR A 113 27.62 14.34 10.63
CA TYR A 113 28.79 15.04 10.13
C TYR A 113 28.86 16.52 10.48
N ALA A 114 27.72 17.14 10.81
CA ALA A 114 27.62 18.54 11.18
C ALA A 114 26.78 18.75 12.45
N PRO A 115 27.08 18.07 13.57
CA PRO A 115 26.24 18.05 14.76
C PRO A 115 26.06 19.43 15.40
N ASP A 116 27.07 20.33 15.23
CA ASP A 116 27.00 21.73 15.73
C ASP A 116 25.88 22.51 15.05
N VAL A 117 25.70 22.33 13.74
CA VAL A 117 24.65 22.99 12.94
C VAL A 117 23.25 22.60 13.41
N PHE A 118 23.11 21.35 13.87
CA PHE A 118 21.85 20.81 14.39
C PHE A 118 21.63 21.06 15.90
N GLY A 119 22.60 21.69 16.57
CA GLY A 119 22.46 22.00 18.00
C GLY A 119 22.46 20.77 18.93
N ILE A 120 22.92 19.61 18.44
CA ILE A 120 22.88 18.33 19.15
C ILE A 120 24.18 17.99 19.90
N VAL A 121 25.10 18.94 19.97
CA VAL A 121 26.41 18.77 20.61
C VAL A 121 26.31 18.99 22.12
N THR A 122 27.05 18.18 22.88
CA THR A 122 27.24 18.35 24.32
C THR A 122 28.39 19.33 24.62
N ALA A 123 28.45 19.86 25.83
CA ALA A 123 29.57 20.71 26.28
C ALA A 123 30.95 20.01 26.20
N SER A 124 30.97 18.68 26.14
CA SER A 124 32.20 17.87 26.00
C SER A 124 32.58 17.58 24.53
N GLY A 125 31.85 18.11 23.54
CA GLY A 125 32.13 17.96 22.12
C GLY A 125 31.54 16.69 21.47
N GLY A 126 30.84 15.85 22.22
CA GLY A 126 30.10 14.68 21.67
C GLY A 126 28.67 15.02 21.34
N ILE A 127 27.95 14.08 20.69
CA ILE A 127 26.52 14.21 20.42
C ILE A 127 25.71 13.83 21.68
N LYS A 128 24.62 14.56 21.95
CA LYS A 128 23.69 14.25 23.06
C LYS A 128 23.19 12.80 22.93
N THR A 129 23.17 12.04 24.01
CA THR A 129 22.78 10.63 24.02
C THR A 129 21.39 10.41 23.40
N LEU A 130 20.41 11.27 23.72
CA LEU A 130 19.06 11.20 23.16
C LEU A 130 19.10 11.38 21.64
N SER A 131 19.84 12.37 21.14
CA SER A 131 20.01 12.61 19.70
C SER A 131 20.72 11.47 18.99
N ILE A 132 21.67 10.76 19.64
CA ILE A 132 22.27 9.54 19.09
C ILE A 132 21.22 8.45 18.87
N VAL A 133 20.35 8.23 19.84
CA VAL A 133 19.25 7.25 19.73
C VAL A 133 18.27 7.64 18.61
N GLU A 134 17.85 8.90 18.57
CA GLU A 134 16.94 9.44 17.56
C GLU A 134 17.51 9.30 16.14
N LEU A 135 18.78 9.69 15.94
CA LEU A 135 19.48 9.58 14.67
C LEU A 135 19.66 8.11 14.25
N SER A 136 20.04 7.25 15.22
CA SER A 136 20.22 5.83 14.97
C SER A 136 18.91 5.15 14.57
N LEU A 137 17.79 5.49 15.23
CA LEU A 137 16.46 5.03 14.84
C LEU A 137 16.04 5.61 13.49
N GLY A 138 16.25 6.90 13.27
CA GLY A 138 15.93 7.57 12.00
C GLY A 138 16.66 6.93 10.82
N VAL A 139 17.98 6.67 10.93
CA VAL A 139 18.74 6.04 9.87
C VAL A 139 18.40 4.55 9.71
N ALA A 140 18.19 3.83 10.80
CA ALA A 140 17.87 2.41 10.74
C ALA A 140 16.51 2.17 10.09
N ILE A 141 15.47 2.85 10.55
CA ILE A 141 14.11 2.75 9.99
C ILE A 141 14.10 3.30 8.55
N GLY A 142 14.78 4.41 8.27
CA GLY A 142 14.92 4.98 6.93
C GLY A 142 15.59 4.01 5.95
N ALA A 143 16.67 3.35 6.34
CA ALA A 143 17.39 2.39 5.51
C ALA A 143 16.59 1.11 5.24
N VAL A 144 15.88 0.58 6.27
CA VAL A 144 14.94 -0.53 6.12
C VAL A 144 13.83 -0.16 5.15
N THR A 145 13.28 1.06 5.30
CA THR A 145 12.23 1.56 4.41
C THR A 145 12.74 1.70 2.98
N PHE A 146 13.94 2.24 2.79
CA PHE A 146 14.53 2.41 1.47
C PHE A 146 14.66 1.08 0.72
N THR A 147 15.44 0.14 1.26
CA THR A 147 15.68 -1.14 0.58
C THR A 147 14.45 -2.02 0.52
N GLY A 148 13.63 -2.04 1.58
CA GLY A 148 12.37 -2.77 1.60
C GLY A 148 11.41 -2.28 0.54
N SER A 149 11.31 -0.97 0.34
CA SER A 149 10.44 -0.36 -0.69
C SER A 149 10.97 -0.59 -2.10
N VAL A 150 12.29 -0.61 -2.32
CA VAL A 150 12.89 -0.99 -3.62
C VAL A 150 12.51 -2.43 -3.99
N ILE A 151 12.56 -3.35 -3.03
CA ILE A 151 12.18 -4.75 -3.28
C ILE A 151 10.67 -4.88 -3.48
N ALA A 152 9.86 -4.19 -2.68
CA ALA A 152 8.41 -4.16 -2.88
C ALA A 152 8.05 -3.62 -4.28
N PHE A 153 8.68 -2.52 -4.70
CA PHE A 153 8.55 -1.98 -6.05
C PHE A 153 8.91 -3.04 -7.10
N ALA A 154 10.08 -3.69 -6.99
CA ALA A 154 10.53 -4.68 -7.96
C ALA A 154 9.58 -5.89 -8.07
N LYS A 155 8.99 -6.32 -6.96
CA LYS A 155 7.97 -7.39 -6.94
C LYS A 155 6.64 -6.93 -7.56
N LEU A 156 6.19 -5.71 -7.26
CA LEU A 156 4.95 -5.15 -7.79
C LEU A 156 5.04 -4.87 -9.29
N ASP A 157 6.21 -4.43 -9.76
CA ASP A 157 6.49 -4.12 -11.16
C ASP A 157 6.80 -5.38 -12.02
N GLY A 158 6.88 -6.56 -11.38
CA GLY A 158 7.17 -7.83 -12.07
C GLY A 158 8.64 -8.04 -12.43
N ARG A 159 9.57 -7.15 -12.03
CA ARG A 159 11.02 -7.32 -12.20
C ARG A 159 11.59 -8.39 -11.30
N MET A 160 10.95 -8.64 -10.18
CA MET A 160 11.23 -9.73 -9.25
C MET A 160 10.00 -10.61 -9.11
N SER A 161 10.19 -11.92 -8.91
CA SER A 161 9.08 -12.85 -8.67
C SER A 161 8.21 -12.37 -7.50
N GLY A 162 6.88 -12.35 -7.70
CA GLY A 162 5.92 -12.08 -6.63
C GLY A 162 5.82 -13.21 -5.60
N ALA A 163 6.38 -14.39 -5.90
CA ALA A 163 6.43 -15.49 -4.95
C ALA A 163 7.37 -15.19 -3.78
N PRO A 164 7.13 -15.78 -2.59
CA PRO A 164 8.04 -15.69 -1.46
C PRO A 164 9.39 -16.34 -1.80
N ILE A 165 10.49 -15.60 -1.61
CA ILE A 165 11.85 -16.12 -1.77
C ILE A 165 12.39 -16.41 -0.36
N LEU A 166 12.44 -17.68 0.00
CA LEU A 166 12.86 -18.10 1.34
C LEU A 166 14.38 -18.28 1.42
N LEU A 167 15.01 -17.45 2.23
CA LEU A 167 16.42 -17.63 2.58
C LEU A 167 16.57 -18.71 3.66
N PRO A 168 17.56 -19.61 3.57
CA PRO A 168 17.84 -20.58 4.63
C PRO A 168 18.14 -19.84 5.95
N ALA A 169 17.58 -20.32 7.05
CA ALA A 169 17.73 -19.73 8.39
C ALA A 169 17.36 -18.24 8.49
N ARG A 170 16.45 -17.74 7.65
CA ARG A 170 16.07 -16.32 7.53
C ARG A 170 15.78 -15.63 8.87
N HIS A 171 15.05 -16.30 9.78
CA HIS A 171 14.73 -15.74 11.09
C HIS A 171 15.97 -15.55 11.96
N LEU A 172 16.90 -16.51 11.94
CA LEU A 172 18.15 -16.41 12.67
C LEU A 172 19.03 -15.29 12.10
N ILE A 173 19.09 -15.15 10.76
CA ILE A 173 19.80 -14.05 10.08
C ILE A 173 19.22 -12.71 10.51
N ASN A 174 17.92 -12.53 10.45
CA ASN A 174 17.27 -11.28 10.81
C ASN A 174 17.45 -10.93 12.29
N ILE A 175 17.39 -11.92 13.19
CA ILE A 175 17.68 -11.72 14.61
C ILE A 175 19.13 -11.32 14.82
N ALA A 176 20.07 -11.99 14.16
CA ALA A 176 21.49 -11.65 14.26
C ALA A 176 21.79 -10.22 13.76
N LEU A 177 21.19 -9.81 12.64
CA LEU A 177 21.29 -8.45 12.10
C LEU A 177 20.67 -7.42 13.07
N ALA A 178 19.51 -7.70 13.66
CA ALA A 178 18.88 -6.82 14.63
C ALA A 178 19.72 -6.67 15.89
N LEU A 179 20.29 -7.77 16.42
CA LEU A 179 21.19 -7.73 17.59
C LEU A 179 22.48 -6.96 17.27
N ALA A 180 23.06 -7.16 16.08
CA ALA A 180 24.24 -6.42 15.64
C ALA A 180 23.95 -4.91 15.51
N LEU A 181 22.77 -4.55 15.02
CA LEU A 181 22.31 -3.16 14.94
C LEU A 181 22.23 -2.53 16.33
N VAL A 182 21.56 -3.20 17.28
CA VAL A 182 21.45 -2.74 18.68
C VAL A 182 22.85 -2.61 19.32
N PHE A 183 23.73 -3.55 19.07
CA PHE A 183 25.11 -3.52 19.57
C PHE A 183 25.89 -2.30 19.04
N LEU A 184 25.78 -2.01 17.75
CA LEU A 184 26.43 -0.84 17.14
C LEU A 184 25.86 0.48 17.65
N ILE A 185 24.55 0.56 17.90
CA ILE A 185 23.92 1.71 18.56
C ILE A 185 24.49 1.86 19.98
N GLY A 186 24.68 0.76 20.71
CA GLY A 186 25.35 0.78 22.01
C GLY A 186 26.76 1.35 21.96
N ILE A 187 27.53 1.00 20.93
CA ILE A 187 28.89 1.58 20.70
C ILE A 187 28.76 3.09 20.41
N LEU A 188 27.84 3.52 19.59
CA LEU A 188 27.60 4.95 19.30
C LEU A 188 27.26 5.72 20.56
N ILE A 189 26.44 5.20 21.43
CA ILE A 189 26.11 5.81 22.73
C ILE A 189 27.37 5.87 23.61
N GLY A 190 28.11 4.78 23.74
CA GLY A 190 29.31 4.70 24.58
C GLY A 190 30.42 5.62 24.12
N THR A 191 30.52 5.91 22.83
CA THR A 191 31.52 6.82 22.24
C THR A 191 31.03 8.25 22.09
N GLY A 192 29.85 8.59 22.59
CA GLY A 192 29.26 9.94 22.43
C GLY A 192 29.04 10.35 20.97
N GLY A 193 28.77 9.39 20.09
CA GLY A 193 28.51 9.63 18.66
C GLY A 193 29.76 9.84 17.80
N THR A 194 30.94 9.74 18.34
CA THR A 194 32.22 9.99 17.59
C THR A 194 32.62 8.83 16.69
N SER A 195 32.03 7.63 16.89
CA SER A 195 32.40 6.42 16.18
C SER A 195 31.70 6.34 14.80
N VAL A 196 32.26 7.05 13.82
CA VAL A 196 31.68 7.12 12.45
C VAL A 196 31.54 5.74 11.80
N TRP A 197 32.49 4.80 12.05
CA TRP A 197 32.36 3.45 11.52
C TRP A 197 31.13 2.69 12.08
N ALA A 198 30.78 2.90 13.36
CA ALA A 198 29.64 2.29 13.98
C ALA A 198 28.31 2.84 13.36
N PHE A 199 28.26 4.14 13.07
CA PHE A 199 27.14 4.75 12.36
C PHE A 199 26.93 4.16 10.96
N TRP A 200 28.01 4.04 10.17
CA TRP A 200 27.93 3.40 8.85
C TRP A 200 27.62 1.91 8.95
N GLY A 201 28.05 1.25 10.04
CA GLY A 201 27.67 -0.13 10.36
C GLY A 201 26.17 -0.26 10.59
N VAL A 202 25.54 0.62 11.38
CA VAL A 202 24.10 0.69 11.58
C VAL A 202 23.38 0.87 10.25
N PHE A 203 23.84 1.82 9.43
CA PHE A 203 23.26 2.08 8.11
C PHE A 203 23.33 0.86 7.19
N ALA A 204 24.50 0.23 7.05
CA ALA A 204 24.70 -0.93 6.20
C ALA A 204 23.88 -2.14 6.64
N ILE A 205 23.87 -2.45 7.95
CA ILE A 205 23.06 -3.55 8.50
C ILE A 205 21.58 -3.29 8.29
N ALA A 206 21.12 -2.07 8.47
CA ALA A 206 19.72 -1.72 8.26
C ALA A 206 19.29 -1.84 6.78
N LEU A 207 20.18 -1.49 5.82
CA LEU A 207 19.93 -1.74 4.39
C LEU A 207 19.75 -3.24 4.09
N ILE A 208 20.62 -4.09 4.66
CA ILE A 208 20.52 -5.55 4.50
C ILE A 208 19.24 -6.07 5.14
N LEU A 209 18.92 -5.60 6.35
CA LEU A 209 17.73 -6.01 7.08
C LEU A 209 16.44 -5.67 6.33
N GLY A 210 16.36 -4.48 5.71
CA GLY A 210 15.22 -4.09 4.88
C GLY A 210 15.02 -5.04 3.69
N ALA A 211 16.11 -5.47 3.06
CA ALA A 211 16.06 -6.46 1.98
C ALA A 211 15.60 -7.84 2.49
N THR A 212 16.22 -8.35 3.55
CA THR A 212 15.94 -9.70 4.06
C THR A 212 14.54 -9.84 4.68
N LEU A 213 13.95 -8.75 5.17
CA LEU A 213 12.58 -8.73 5.67
C LEU A 213 11.53 -8.81 4.54
N ILE A 214 11.74 -8.12 3.43
CA ILE A 214 10.70 -8.00 2.39
C ILE A 214 10.82 -9.09 1.31
N ILE A 215 12.00 -9.63 1.03
CA ILE A 215 12.20 -10.70 0.05
C ILE A 215 11.30 -11.93 0.30
N PRO A 216 11.11 -12.42 1.54
CA PRO A 216 10.30 -13.61 1.79
C PRO A 216 8.79 -13.35 1.83
N ILE A 217 8.33 -12.11 1.62
CA ILE A 217 6.91 -11.77 1.64
C ILE A 217 6.33 -11.95 0.24
N GLY A 218 5.21 -12.68 0.15
CA GLY A 218 4.52 -12.96 -1.12
C GLY A 218 3.66 -11.80 -1.62
N GLY A 219 3.28 -11.84 -2.89
CA GLY A 219 2.45 -10.82 -3.54
C GLY A 219 1.07 -10.63 -2.92
N ALA A 220 0.50 -11.68 -2.31
CA ALA A 220 -0.78 -11.60 -1.60
C ALA A 220 -0.72 -10.65 -0.39
N ASP A 221 0.44 -10.58 0.28
CA ASP A 221 0.66 -9.75 1.46
C ASP A 221 1.17 -8.33 1.10
N MET A 222 1.44 -8.05 -0.18
CA MET A 222 1.99 -6.76 -0.62
C MET A 222 1.16 -5.53 -0.21
N PRO A 223 -0.17 -5.55 -0.20
CA PRO A 223 -0.95 -4.41 0.31
C PRO A 223 -0.59 -4.04 1.75
N VAL A 224 -0.42 -5.03 2.62
CA VAL A 224 0.01 -4.83 4.01
C VAL A 224 1.43 -4.30 4.07
N VAL A 225 2.34 -4.85 3.26
CA VAL A 225 3.75 -4.43 3.20
C VAL A 225 3.89 -2.97 2.78
N VAL A 226 3.18 -2.54 1.74
CA VAL A 226 3.19 -1.14 1.29
C VAL A 226 2.71 -0.21 2.40
N SER A 227 1.65 -0.58 3.12
CA SER A 227 1.14 0.20 4.25
C SER A 227 2.13 0.22 5.43
N MET A 228 2.83 -0.89 5.71
CA MET A 228 3.87 -0.94 6.73
C MET A 228 5.08 -0.08 6.39
N LEU A 229 5.54 -0.11 5.13
CA LEU A 229 6.63 0.74 4.68
C LEU A 229 6.26 2.22 4.75
N ASN A 230 5.00 2.57 4.49
CA ASN A 230 4.47 3.91 4.77
C ASN A 230 4.56 4.25 6.27
N SER A 231 4.15 3.33 7.15
CA SER A 231 4.29 3.51 8.60
C SER A 231 5.75 3.73 9.02
N TYR A 232 6.68 2.94 8.49
CA TYR A 232 8.11 3.08 8.79
C TYR A 232 8.66 4.42 8.32
N SER A 233 8.27 4.90 7.14
CA SER A 233 8.66 6.24 6.66
C SER A 233 8.17 7.34 7.60
N GLY A 234 6.96 7.21 8.14
CA GLY A 234 6.41 8.10 9.15
C GLY A 234 7.22 8.10 10.46
N TRP A 235 7.54 6.92 10.99
CA TRP A 235 8.34 6.80 12.21
C TRP A 235 9.77 7.31 12.03
N ALA A 236 10.40 7.10 10.86
CA ALA A 236 11.70 7.69 10.54
C ALA A 236 11.63 9.23 10.53
N ALA A 237 10.60 9.79 9.92
CA ALA A 237 10.37 11.25 9.92
C ALA A 237 10.16 11.79 11.32
N ALA A 238 9.38 11.10 12.19
CA ALA A 238 9.18 11.51 13.57
C ALA A 238 10.49 11.49 14.38
N ALA A 239 11.30 10.43 14.25
CA ALA A 239 12.59 10.32 14.92
C ALA A 239 13.54 11.48 14.55
N LEU A 240 13.62 11.77 13.25
CA LEU A 240 14.40 12.93 12.78
C LEU A 240 13.79 14.26 13.22
N GLY A 241 12.45 14.33 13.31
CA GLY A 241 11.76 15.52 13.81
C GLY A 241 12.15 15.87 15.25
N PHE A 242 12.39 14.88 16.11
CA PHE A 242 12.92 15.10 17.46
C PHE A 242 14.35 15.65 17.41
N THR A 243 15.24 15.05 16.61
CA THR A 243 16.61 15.52 16.45
C THR A 243 16.71 16.95 15.91
N LEU A 244 15.80 17.29 14.96
CA LEU A 244 15.75 18.62 14.33
C LEU A 244 14.93 19.63 15.13
N GLU A 245 14.32 19.24 16.26
CA GLU A 245 13.38 20.04 17.04
C GLU A 245 12.24 20.62 16.17
N ASN A 246 11.82 19.87 15.13
CA ASN A 246 10.82 20.29 14.17
C ASN A 246 9.45 19.66 14.52
N ILE A 247 8.59 20.43 15.16
CA ILE A 247 7.26 19.98 15.62
C ILE A 247 6.38 19.51 14.44
N ALA A 248 6.44 20.17 13.28
CA ALA A 248 5.65 19.77 12.12
C ALA A 248 6.07 18.37 11.63
N LEU A 249 7.37 18.07 11.62
CA LEU A 249 7.90 16.77 11.22
C LEU A 249 7.55 15.67 12.23
N ILE A 250 7.56 16.00 13.53
CA ILE A 250 7.12 15.07 14.58
C ILE A 250 5.64 14.73 14.41
N ILE A 251 4.77 15.73 14.26
CA ILE A 251 3.33 15.53 14.12
C ILE A 251 3.00 14.76 12.85
N THR A 252 3.54 15.17 11.71
CA THR A 252 3.28 14.47 10.42
C THR A 252 3.83 13.05 10.44
N GLY A 253 5.04 12.86 10.97
CA GLY A 253 5.64 11.55 11.10
C GLY A 253 4.83 10.61 11.99
N ALA A 254 4.37 11.10 13.15
CA ALA A 254 3.50 10.34 14.06
C ALA A 254 2.14 9.99 13.42
N LEU A 255 1.52 10.93 12.71
CA LEU A 255 0.25 10.69 12.00
C LEU A 255 0.40 9.62 10.91
N VAL A 256 1.40 9.76 10.05
CA VAL A 256 1.67 8.80 8.97
C VAL A 256 2.08 7.44 9.53
N GLY A 257 2.95 7.42 10.55
CA GLY A 257 3.38 6.21 11.22
C GLY A 257 2.22 5.44 11.84
N SER A 258 1.38 6.13 12.59
CA SER A 258 0.21 5.53 13.25
C SER A 258 -0.85 5.07 12.24
N SER A 259 -1.20 5.90 11.26
CA SER A 259 -2.21 5.55 10.26
C SER A 259 -1.79 4.35 9.42
N GLY A 260 -0.52 4.27 8.99
CA GLY A 260 0.02 3.12 8.26
C GLY A 260 0.01 1.83 9.09
N ALA A 261 0.35 1.91 10.40
CA ALA A 261 0.31 0.76 11.30
C ALA A 261 -1.13 0.25 11.51
N ILE A 262 -2.08 1.17 11.78
CA ILE A 262 -3.49 0.83 11.97
C ILE A 262 -4.06 0.19 10.69
N LEU A 263 -3.78 0.76 9.53
CA LEU A 263 -4.26 0.24 8.25
C LEU A 263 -3.68 -1.16 7.97
N SER A 264 -2.38 -1.37 8.24
CA SER A 264 -1.75 -2.69 8.12
C SER A 264 -2.42 -3.72 9.04
N TYR A 265 -2.74 -3.34 10.27
CA TYR A 265 -3.45 -4.21 11.22
C TYR A 265 -4.86 -4.56 10.73
N ILE A 266 -5.64 -3.58 10.26
CA ILE A 266 -6.99 -3.79 9.73
C ILE A 266 -6.95 -4.74 8.52
N MET A 267 -6.00 -4.54 7.60
CA MET A 267 -5.84 -5.43 6.44
C MET A 267 -5.44 -6.85 6.85
N CYS A 268 -4.54 -7.01 7.82
CA CYS A 268 -4.21 -8.34 8.36
C CYS A 268 -5.45 -9.02 8.93
N LYS A 269 -6.29 -8.28 9.65
CA LYS A 269 -7.55 -8.79 10.19
C LYS A 269 -8.53 -9.17 9.06
N GLY A 270 -8.63 -8.35 8.01
CA GLY A 270 -9.43 -8.65 6.81
C GLY A 270 -8.95 -9.86 6.02
N MET A 271 -7.69 -10.28 6.18
CA MET A 271 -7.14 -11.52 5.60
C MET A 271 -7.17 -12.69 6.58
N ASN A 272 -7.71 -12.52 7.78
CA ASN A 272 -7.63 -13.48 8.90
C ASN A 272 -6.20 -13.96 9.19
N ARG A 273 -5.23 -13.07 9.14
CA ARG A 273 -3.82 -13.37 9.38
C ARG A 273 -3.26 -12.50 10.49
N SER A 274 -2.40 -13.08 11.32
CA SER A 274 -1.72 -12.28 12.34
C SER A 274 -0.72 -11.33 11.66
N PHE A 275 -0.65 -10.10 12.16
CA PHE A 275 0.32 -9.09 11.70
C PHE A 275 1.76 -9.62 11.75
N ILE A 276 2.11 -10.36 12.81
CA ILE A 276 3.43 -10.97 12.97
C ILE A 276 3.69 -12.02 11.88
N SER A 277 2.69 -12.84 11.50
CA SER A 277 2.86 -13.85 10.44
C SER A 277 3.11 -13.23 9.08
N VAL A 278 2.50 -12.08 8.80
CA VAL A 278 2.72 -11.33 7.55
C VAL A 278 4.13 -10.76 7.48
N ILE A 279 4.59 -10.13 8.59
CA ILE A 279 5.96 -9.57 8.67
C ILE A 279 7.03 -10.67 8.55
N LEU A 280 6.81 -11.82 9.17
CA LEU A 280 7.74 -12.94 9.09
C LEU A 280 7.78 -13.58 7.70
N GLY A 281 6.77 -13.34 6.87
CA GLY A 281 6.71 -13.78 5.47
C GLY A 281 6.62 -15.30 5.30
N GLY A 282 6.69 -15.76 4.06
CA GLY A 282 6.70 -17.18 3.70
C GLY A 282 5.34 -17.79 3.39
N PHE A 283 4.26 -17.02 3.45
CA PHE A 283 2.93 -17.46 3.04
C PHE A 283 2.87 -17.76 1.54
N GLY A 284 2.34 -18.90 1.19
CA GLY A 284 2.24 -19.36 -0.19
C GLY A 284 3.52 -20.00 -0.75
N ALA A 285 4.60 -20.14 0.04
CA ALA A 285 5.82 -20.79 -0.43
C ALA A 285 5.62 -22.30 -0.66
N GLU A 286 4.87 -22.96 0.24
CA GLU A 286 4.54 -24.38 0.10
C GLU A 286 3.52 -24.63 -1.01
N ALA A 287 2.54 -23.73 -1.17
CA ALA A 287 1.58 -23.75 -2.27
C ALA A 287 2.26 -23.54 -3.63
N GLY A 288 3.28 -22.67 -3.71
CA GLY A 288 4.09 -22.48 -4.93
C GLY A 288 4.93 -23.70 -5.30
N ALA A 289 5.38 -24.47 -4.32
CA ALA A 289 6.07 -25.75 -4.54
C ALA A 289 5.11 -26.88 -4.95
N ALA A 290 3.87 -26.86 -4.46
CA ALA A 290 2.81 -27.80 -4.82
C ALA A 290 2.16 -27.45 -6.19
N ALA A 291 2.10 -26.17 -6.56
CA ALA A 291 1.55 -25.71 -7.85
C ALA A 291 2.39 -26.11 -9.07
N GLY A 292 3.62 -26.58 -8.87
CA GLY A 292 4.45 -27.16 -9.94
C GLY A 292 4.11 -28.60 -10.34
N GLY A 293 3.14 -29.26 -9.70
CA GLY A 293 2.82 -30.65 -9.93
C GLY A 293 1.39 -31.09 -9.61
N GLY A 294 0.50 -30.17 -9.28
CA GLY A 294 -0.93 -30.49 -9.10
C GLY A 294 -1.56 -30.84 -10.44
N ALA A 295 -2.12 -32.06 -10.55
CA ALA A 295 -2.96 -32.41 -11.67
C ALA A 295 -4.04 -31.32 -11.82
N VAL A 296 -4.14 -30.71 -12.98
CA VAL A 296 -5.23 -29.80 -13.32
C VAL A 296 -6.52 -30.61 -13.16
N GLU A 297 -7.34 -30.23 -12.22
CA GLU A 297 -8.58 -30.94 -11.99
C GLU A 297 -9.42 -30.88 -13.26
N THR A 298 -9.77 -32.05 -13.78
CA THR A 298 -10.46 -32.20 -15.06
C THR A 298 -11.98 -32.18 -14.94
N ARG A 299 -12.50 -31.66 -13.81
CA ARG A 299 -13.96 -31.48 -13.66
C ARG A 299 -14.47 -30.52 -14.74
N PRO A 300 -15.60 -30.86 -15.42
CA PRO A 300 -16.17 -29.98 -16.41
C PRO A 300 -16.67 -28.69 -15.78
N VAL A 301 -16.48 -27.57 -16.48
CA VAL A 301 -16.99 -26.25 -16.11
C VAL A 301 -17.98 -25.78 -17.15
N LYS A 302 -19.03 -25.07 -16.75
CA LYS A 302 -19.92 -24.39 -17.67
C LYS A 302 -19.18 -23.18 -18.25
N GLN A 303 -19.11 -23.11 -19.57
CA GLN A 303 -18.48 -22.00 -20.28
C GLN A 303 -19.56 -21.21 -21.02
N GLY A 304 -19.48 -19.88 -20.97
CA GLY A 304 -20.36 -18.96 -21.68
C GLY A 304 -19.60 -17.97 -22.54
N SER A 305 -20.34 -17.29 -23.39
CA SER A 305 -19.90 -16.20 -24.25
C SER A 305 -20.27 -14.82 -23.69
N ALA A 306 -19.82 -13.76 -24.35
CA ALA A 306 -20.21 -12.40 -24.00
C ALA A 306 -21.72 -12.16 -24.22
N GLU A 307 -22.28 -12.79 -25.27
CA GLU A 307 -23.71 -12.73 -25.59
C GLU A 307 -24.54 -13.43 -24.53
N ASP A 308 -24.10 -14.60 -24.03
CA ASP A 308 -24.79 -15.31 -22.94
C ASP A 308 -24.80 -14.46 -21.68
N ALA A 309 -23.66 -13.85 -21.33
CA ALA A 309 -23.53 -12.98 -20.16
C ALA A 309 -24.42 -11.72 -20.29
N ALA A 310 -24.44 -11.09 -21.45
CA ALA A 310 -25.28 -9.94 -21.73
C ALA A 310 -26.78 -10.32 -21.59
N PHE A 311 -27.20 -11.44 -22.16
CA PHE A 311 -28.57 -11.92 -22.06
C PHE A 311 -28.98 -12.19 -20.61
N ILE A 312 -28.14 -12.86 -19.82
CA ILE A 312 -28.41 -13.18 -18.42
C ILE A 312 -28.52 -11.89 -17.59
N MET A 313 -27.57 -10.95 -17.73
CA MET A 313 -27.56 -9.72 -16.96
C MET A 313 -28.69 -8.75 -17.35
N LYS A 314 -29.03 -8.65 -18.63
CA LYS A 314 -30.13 -7.80 -19.11
C LYS A 314 -31.49 -8.24 -18.56
N ASN A 315 -31.68 -9.52 -18.32
CA ASN A 315 -32.94 -10.09 -17.78
C ASN A 315 -32.91 -10.21 -16.24
N ALA A 316 -31.85 -9.74 -15.58
CA ALA A 316 -31.75 -9.73 -14.12
C ALA A 316 -32.43 -8.50 -13.54
N SER A 317 -32.96 -8.61 -12.33
CA SER A 317 -33.44 -7.45 -11.56
C SER A 317 -32.25 -6.78 -10.83
N LYS A 318 -31.28 -7.59 -10.38
CA LYS A 318 -30.14 -7.11 -9.59
C LYS A 318 -28.84 -7.82 -9.98
N VAL A 319 -27.82 -7.03 -10.30
CA VAL A 319 -26.46 -7.47 -10.61
C VAL A 319 -25.47 -6.90 -9.60
N ILE A 320 -24.67 -7.74 -8.94
CA ILE A 320 -23.57 -7.31 -8.06
C ILE A 320 -22.27 -7.61 -8.77
N ILE A 321 -21.49 -6.56 -9.03
CA ILE A 321 -20.17 -6.62 -9.66
C ILE A 321 -19.09 -6.76 -8.59
N VAL A 322 -18.20 -7.74 -8.73
CA VAL A 322 -17.10 -8.01 -7.83
C VAL A 322 -15.76 -7.76 -8.54
N PRO A 323 -15.21 -6.54 -8.46
CA PRO A 323 -13.96 -6.22 -9.11
C PRO A 323 -12.75 -6.74 -8.31
N GLY A 324 -11.71 -7.14 -8.99
CA GLY A 324 -10.44 -7.55 -8.41
C GLY A 324 -9.25 -7.10 -9.25
N TYR A 325 -8.06 -7.52 -8.85
CA TYR A 325 -6.81 -7.08 -9.48
C TYR A 325 -6.72 -7.38 -10.98
N GLY A 326 -7.34 -8.46 -11.46
CA GLY A 326 -7.37 -8.78 -12.89
C GLY A 326 -8.10 -7.73 -13.73
N MET A 327 -9.10 -7.03 -13.18
CA MET A 327 -9.74 -5.87 -13.81
C MET A 327 -8.72 -4.73 -14.01
N ALA A 328 -7.90 -4.46 -12.99
CA ALA A 328 -6.86 -3.44 -13.04
C ALA A 328 -5.81 -3.76 -14.11
N VAL A 329 -5.32 -5.01 -14.15
CA VAL A 329 -4.32 -5.45 -15.14
C VAL A 329 -4.84 -5.33 -16.56
N ALA A 330 -6.11 -5.64 -16.80
CA ALA A 330 -6.74 -5.51 -18.10
C ALA A 330 -7.18 -4.07 -18.43
N GLN A 331 -7.09 -3.14 -17.49
CA GLN A 331 -7.60 -1.77 -17.62
C GLN A 331 -9.08 -1.74 -18.05
N ALA A 332 -9.89 -2.60 -17.43
CA ALA A 332 -11.28 -2.82 -17.81
C ALA A 332 -12.27 -1.89 -17.09
N GLN A 333 -11.84 -1.03 -16.17
CA GLN A 333 -12.71 -0.21 -15.31
C GLN A 333 -13.65 0.71 -16.11
N HIS A 334 -13.20 1.29 -17.22
CA HIS A 334 -14.03 2.17 -18.05
C HIS A 334 -15.10 1.38 -18.82
N ALA A 335 -14.71 0.25 -19.43
CA ALA A 335 -15.66 -0.62 -20.11
C ALA A 335 -16.68 -1.22 -19.13
N LEU A 336 -16.23 -1.56 -17.91
CA LEU A 336 -17.09 -2.04 -16.84
C LEU A 336 -18.13 -0.99 -16.43
N ARG A 337 -17.73 0.28 -16.32
CA ARG A 337 -18.64 1.38 -16.06
C ARG A 337 -19.68 1.52 -17.19
N GLU A 338 -19.25 1.48 -18.45
CA GLU A 338 -20.17 1.56 -19.61
C GLU A 338 -21.17 0.40 -19.60
N MET A 339 -20.72 -0.82 -19.26
CA MET A 339 -21.61 -1.98 -19.12
C MET A 339 -22.67 -1.75 -18.03
N ALA A 340 -22.24 -1.27 -16.86
CA ALA A 340 -23.14 -0.98 -15.74
C ALA A 340 -24.17 0.10 -16.09
N ASP A 341 -23.76 1.15 -16.79
CA ASP A 341 -24.68 2.21 -17.23
C ASP A 341 -25.73 1.69 -18.20
N LYS A 342 -25.35 0.87 -19.18
CA LYS A 342 -26.31 0.21 -20.10
C LYS A 342 -27.28 -0.72 -19.37
N LEU A 343 -26.80 -1.48 -18.40
CA LEU A 343 -27.69 -2.34 -17.60
C LEU A 343 -28.71 -1.52 -16.80
N LYS A 344 -28.28 -0.38 -16.25
CA LYS A 344 -29.19 0.54 -15.55
C LYS A 344 -30.24 1.19 -16.48
N GLU A 345 -29.85 1.50 -17.71
CA GLU A 345 -30.79 1.97 -18.74
C GLU A 345 -31.88 0.92 -19.08
N GLU A 346 -31.54 -0.37 -18.97
CA GLU A 346 -32.49 -1.48 -19.11
C GLU A 346 -33.30 -1.77 -17.82
N GLY A 347 -33.08 -0.99 -16.76
CA GLY A 347 -33.82 -1.09 -15.49
C GLY A 347 -33.21 -2.06 -14.48
N VAL A 348 -31.99 -2.53 -14.67
CA VAL A 348 -31.27 -3.44 -13.77
C VAL A 348 -30.64 -2.65 -12.62
N GLU A 349 -30.84 -3.08 -11.38
CA GLU A 349 -30.09 -2.54 -10.22
C GLU A 349 -28.65 -3.06 -10.27
N VAL A 350 -27.67 -2.15 -10.34
CA VAL A 350 -26.24 -2.51 -10.37
C VAL A 350 -25.53 -1.98 -9.15
N LYS A 351 -24.82 -2.85 -8.44
CA LYS A 351 -23.97 -2.52 -7.29
C LYS A 351 -22.56 -3.09 -7.45
N TYR A 352 -21.57 -2.46 -6.80
CA TYR A 352 -20.19 -2.93 -6.76
C TYR A 352 -19.83 -3.38 -5.34
N ALA A 353 -19.36 -4.61 -5.21
CA ALA A 353 -18.92 -5.19 -3.95
C ALA A 353 -17.40 -5.19 -3.83
N ILE A 354 -16.87 -4.41 -2.92
CA ILE A 354 -15.43 -4.28 -2.70
C ILE A 354 -14.97 -5.14 -1.54
N HIS A 355 -13.93 -5.91 -1.77
CA HIS A 355 -13.24 -6.61 -0.70
C HIS A 355 -12.04 -5.78 -0.22
N PRO A 356 -11.81 -5.62 1.10
CA PRO A 356 -10.78 -4.73 1.63
C PRO A 356 -9.34 -5.07 1.20
N VAL A 357 -9.08 -6.32 0.83
CA VAL A 357 -7.76 -6.77 0.35
C VAL A 357 -7.74 -7.08 -1.16
N ALA A 358 -8.79 -6.72 -1.90
CA ALA A 358 -8.77 -6.82 -3.36
C ALA A 358 -7.78 -5.81 -3.96
N GLY A 359 -6.84 -6.30 -4.76
CA GLY A 359 -5.83 -5.44 -5.38
C GLY A 359 -4.42 -5.61 -4.83
N ARG A 360 -3.59 -4.57 -4.94
CA ARG A 360 -2.18 -4.55 -4.51
C ARG A 360 -1.84 -3.37 -3.58
N MET A 361 -2.81 -2.56 -3.22
CA MET A 361 -2.71 -1.52 -2.20
C MET A 361 -4.09 -1.31 -1.55
N PRO A 362 -4.17 -0.71 -0.36
CA PRO A 362 -5.44 -0.34 0.26
C PRO A 362 -6.30 0.51 -0.67
N GLY A 363 -7.59 0.17 -0.77
CA GLY A 363 -8.53 0.93 -1.61
C GLY A 363 -8.26 0.86 -3.12
N HIS A 364 -7.47 -0.10 -3.61
CA HIS A 364 -7.09 -0.17 -5.01
C HIS A 364 -8.31 -0.20 -5.95
N MET A 365 -9.33 -0.99 -5.63
CA MET A 365 -10.55 -1.06 -6.45
C MET A 365 -11.36 0.24 -6.38
N ASN A 366 -11.46 0.85 -5.19
CA ASN A 366 -12.16 2.12 -5.02
C ASN A 366 -11.55 3.24 -5.89
N VAL A 367 -10.21 3.30 -5.95
CA VAL A 367 -9.49 4.27 -6.79
C VAL A 367 -9.79 4.07 -8.28
N LEU A 368 -9.79 2.82 -8.76
CA LEU A 368 -10.05 2.52 -10.18
C LEU A 368 -11.51 2.78 -10.56
N LEU A 369 -12.47 2.47 -9.68
CA LEU A 369 -13.87 2.79 -9.89
C LEU A 369 -14.10 4.32 -9.87
N ALA A 370 -13.41 5.05 -9.00
CA ALA A 370 -13.44 6.50 -8.99
C ALA A 370 -12.82 7.12 -10.26
N GLU A 371 -11.72 6.55 -10.80
CA GLU A 371 -11.15 6.93 -12.09
C GLU A 371 -12.15 6.75 -13.24
N ALA A 372 -12.92 5.67 -13.20
CA ALA A 372 -14.00 5.42 -14.16
C ALA A 372 -15.26 6.26 -13.90
N ASN A 373 -15.27 7.12 -12.89
CA ASN A 373 -16.41 7.93 -12.45
C ASN A 373 -17.66 7.10 -12.06
N VAL A 374 -17.47 5.94 -11.45
CA VAL A 374 -18.55 5.17 -10.83
C VAL A 374 -19.12 5.99 -9.66
N PRO A 375 -20.44 6.15 -9.55
CA PRO A 375 -21.07 6.81 -8.40
C PRO A 375 -20.72 6.11 -7.08
N TYR A 376 -20.40 6.88 -6.04
CA TYR A 376 -19.96 6.32 -4.76
C TYR A 376 -21.07 5.57 -4.01
N ASP A 377 -22.31 5.94 -4.22
CA ASP A 377 -23.51 5.31 -3.67
C ASP A 377 -23.81 3.93 -4.28
N GLU A 378 -23.10 3.56 -5.36
CA GLU A 378 -23.16 2.22 -5.96
C GLU A 378 -22.03 1.30 -5.47
N VAL A 379 -21.06 1.82 -4.68
CA VAL A 379 -19.86 1.09 -4.23
C VAL A 379 -19.98 0.77 -2.75
N PHE A 380 -20.01 -0.51 -2.42
CA PHE A 380 -20.23 -1.02 -1.08
C PHE A 380 -19.06 -1.87 -0.60
N GLU A 381 -18.72 -1.74 0.68
CA GLU A 381 -17.75 -2.61 1.33
C GLU A 381 -18.36 -3.98 1.64
N LEU A 382 -17.49 -4.99 1.83
CA LEU A 382 -17.90 -6.38 2.09
C LEU A 382 -18.96 -6.49 3.20
N GLU A 383 -18.78 -5.77 4.28
CA GLU A 383 -19.63 -5.86 5.47
C GLU A 383 -21.06 -5.38 5.18
N ASP A 384 -21.23 -4.41 4.29
CA ASP A 384 -22.51 -3.83 3.95
C ASP A 384 -23.27 -4.66 2.91
N ILE A 385 -22.56 -5.22 1.91
CA ILE A 385 -23.22 -5.83 0.75
C ILE A 385 -23.29 -7.36 0.82
N ASN A 386 -22.53 -7.99 1.71
CA ASN A 386 -22.39 -9.46 1.65
C ASN A 386 -23.71 -10.23 1.85
N SER A 387 -24.65 -9.67 2.61
CA SER A 387 -25.99 -10.24 2.78
C SER A 387 -26.86 -10.14 1.53
N GLU A 388 -26.58 -9.20 0.62
CA GLU A 388 -27.39 -8.94 -0.57
C GLU A 388 -27.13 -9.96 -1.69
N PHE A 389 -26.03 -10.72 -1.67
CA PHE A 389 -25.78 -11.75 -2.68
C PHE A 389 -26.89 -12.80 -2.76
N ALA A 390 -27.54 -13.12 -1.64
CA ALA A 390 -28.65 -14.07 -1.62
C ALA A 390 -29.91 -13.57 -2.36
N SER A 391 -30.03 -12.27 -2.55
CA SER A 391 -31.14 -11.63 -3.29
C SER A 391 -30.72 -11.15 -4.68
N ALA A 392 -29.46 -11.33 -5.06
CA ALA A 392 -28.95 -10.95 -6.37
C ALA A 392 -29.21 -12.06 -7.40
N ASP A 393 -29.73 -11.68 -8.57
CA ASP A 393 -29.91 -12.62 -9.69
C ASP A 393 -28.55 -13.00 -10.27
N VAL A 394 -27.62 -12.03 -10.35
CA VAL A 394 -26.29 -12.23 -10.93
C VAL A 394 -25.19 -11.64 -10.05
N ALA A 395 -24.16 -12.43 -9.78
CA ALA A 395 -22.86 -11.97 -9.30
C ALA A 395 -21.86 -12.00 -10.47
N PHE A 396 -21.35 -10.83 -10.86
CA PHE A 396 -20.39 -10.69 -11.96
C PHE A 396 -18.97 -10.48 -11.42
N VAL A 397 -18.18 -11.54 -11.43
CA VAL A 397 -16.82 -11.53 -10.87
C VAL A 397 -15.80 -11.22 -11.97
N ILE A 398 -15.10 -10.11 -11.82
CA ILE A 398 -14.12 -9.63 -12.79
C ILE A 398 -12.74 -9.40 -12.16
N GLY A 399 -11.82 -10.31 -12.41
CA GLY A 399 -10.45 -10.20 -11.93
C GLY A 399 -10.22 -10.47 -10.43
N ALA A 400 -11.24 -10.94 -9.71
CA ALA A 400 -11.14 -11.46 -8.35
C ALA A 400 -11.02 -12.99 -8.37
N ASN A 401 -10.46 -13.61 -7.33
CA ASN A 401 -10.39 -15.05 -7.16
C ASN A 401 -10.46 -15.42 -5.66
N ASP A 402 -9.37 -15.30 -4.91
CA ASP A 402 -9.29 -15.78 -3.52
C ASP A 402 -10.34 -15.12 -2.61
N VAL A 403 -10.68 -13.87 -2.84
CA VAL A 403 -11.69 -13.09 -2.09
C VAL A 403 -13.15 -13.55 -2.32
N THR A 404 -13.37 -14.48 -3.23
CA THR A 404 -14.67 -15.10 -3.52
C THR A 404 -14.67 -16.61 -3.30
N ASN A 405 -13.56 -17.18 -2.82
CA ASN A 405 -13.37 -18.62 -2.74
C ASN A 405 -14.05 -19.21 -1.50
N PRO A 406 -15.03 -20.12 -1.66
CA PRO A 406 -15.72 -20.76 -0.54
C PRO A 406 -14.80 -21.57 0.38
N ALA A 407 -13.62 -22.02 -0.11
CA ALA A 407 -12.63 -22.74 0.71
C ALA A 407 -12.20 -21.97 1.96
N ALA A 408 -12.32 -20.63 1.93
CA ALA A 408 -12.09 -19.79 3.09
C ALA A 408 -13.03 -20.11 4.28
N LYS A 409 -14.20 -20.65 4.01
CA LYS A 409 -15.19 -21.04 5.04
C LYS A 409 -15.21 -22.54 5.31
N THR A 410 -14.95 -23.35 4.31
CA THR A 410 -15.25 -24.80 4.33
C THR A 410 -14.05 -25.68 4.54
N ASP A 411 -12.83 -25.22 4.22
CA ASP A 411 -11.61 -26.03 4.30
C ASP A 411 -10.62 -25.50 5.34
N PRO A 412 -10.57 -26.12 6.56
CA PRO A 412 -9.62 -25.74 7.61
C PRO A 412 -8.14 -25.91 7.22
N GLN A 413 -7.83 -26.68 6.18
CA GLN A 413 -6.46 -26.89 5.68
C GLN A 413 -6.07 -25.80 4.66
N SER A 414 -7.03 -25.04 4.18
CA SER A 414 -6.78 -24.00 3.19
C SER A 414 -5.97 -22.84 3.79
N PRO A 415 -4.96 -22.34 3.08
CA PRO A 415 -4.21 -21.14 3.49
C PRO A 415 -5.08 -19.89 3.70
N ILE A 416 -6.25 -19.84 3.07
CA ILE A 416 -7.19 -18.71 3.18
C ILE A 416 -8.29 -18.95 4.21
N TYR A 417 -8.24 -20.04 4.97
CA TYR A 417 -9.27 -20.39 5.95
C TYR A 417 -9.51 -19.27 6.96
N GLY A 418 -10.78 -18.97 7.21
CA GLY A 418 -11.22 -17.89 8.11
C GLY A 418 -11.13 -16.48 7.53
N MET A 419 -10.62 -16.30 6.31
CA MET A 419 -10.68 -15.01 5.63
C MET A 419 -12.14 -14.68 5.31
N PRO A 420 -12.65 -13.49 5.66
CA PRO A 420 -13.93 -13.03 5.16
C PRO A 420 -13.91 -13.02 3.62
N VAL A 421 -14.94 -13.57 2.99
CA VAL A 421 -15.06 -13.61 1.53
C VAL A 421 -16.42 -13.06 1.10
N LEU A 422 -16.50 -12.58 -0.12
CA LEU A 422 -17.76 -12.19 -0.75
C LEU A 422 -18.56 -13.44 -1.11
N ASP A 423 -19.81 -13.52 -0.65
CA ASP A 423 -20.69 -14.69 -0.73
C ASP A 423 -21.31 -14.86 -2.13
N VAL A 424 -20.51 -14.69 -3.18
CA VAL A 424 -20.97 -14.72 -4.56
C VAL A 424 -21.70 -16.02 -4.92
N GLU A 425 -21.36 -17.13 -4.24
CA GLU A 425 -22.00 -18.42 -4.43
C GLU A 425 -23.48 -18.44 -4.05
N LYS A 426 -23.96 -17.44 -3.33
CA LYS A 426 -25.38 -17.31 -2.95
C LYS A 426 -26.24 -16.65 -4.01
N ALA A 427 -25.64 -16.00 -5.02
CA ALA A 427 -26.35 -15.40 -6.12
C ALA A 427 -27.02 -16.46 -7.02
N GLY A 428 -28.07 -16.10 -7.70
CA GLY A 428 -28.78 -17.00 -8.62
C GLY A 428 -27.87 -17.54 -9.72
N THR A 429 -27.04 -16.68 -10.31
CA THR A 429 -26.01 -17.03 -11.31
C THR A 429 -24.73 -16.30 -11.01
N VAL A 430 -23.59 -17.00 -11.12
CA VAL A 430 -22.26 -16.41 -11.00
C VAL A 430 -21.60 -16.39 -12.38
N LEU A 431 -21.32 -15.20 -12.90
CA LEU A 431 -20.55 -15.01 -14.12
C LEU A 431 -19.10 -14.69 -13.74
N PHE A 432 -18.18 -15.57 -14.07
CA PHE A 432 -16.80 -15.48 -13.59
C PHE A 432 -15.80 -15.30 -14.75
N ILE A 433 -15.19 -14.12 -14.85
CA ILE A 433 -14.20 -13.83 -15.89
C ILE A 433 -12.81 -14.28 -15.45
N LYS A 434 -12.18 -15.14 -16.23
CA LYS A 434 -10.77 -15.55 -16.10
C LYS A 434 -10.14 -15.78 -17.46
N ARG A 435 -8.80 -15.68 -17.52
CA ARG A 435 -8.05 -16.05 -18.73
C ARG A 435 -7.81 -17.57 -18.83
N SER A 436 -7.77 -18.26 -17.70
CA SER A 436 -7.51 -19.70 -17.58
C SER A 436 -7.95 -20.20 -16.20
N MET A 437 -7.94 -21.52 -16.01
CA MET A 437 -8.28 -22.16 -14.72
C MET A 437 -7.21 -22.05 -13.64
N GLY A 438 -6.11 -21.32 -13.88
CA GLY A 438 -5.05 -21.15 -12.88
C GLY A 438 -5.55 -20.62 -11.54
N SER A 439 -4.92 -21.06 -10.44
CA SER A 439 -5.20 -20.59 -9.07
C SER A 439 -4.92 -19.08 -8.90
N GLY A 440 -5.44 -18.49 -7.82
CA GLY A 440 -5.15 -17.12 -7.40
C GLY A 440 -3.78 -16.97 -6.75
N TYR A 441 -3.55 -15.83 -6.08
CA TYR A 441 -2.30 -15.55 -5.36
C TYR A 441 -2.02 -16.49 -4.19
N ALA A 442 -3.08 -16.98 -3.55
CA ALA A 442 -2.96 -17.94 -2.45
C ALA A 442 -2.58 -19.35 -2.94
N GLY A 443 -2.59 -19.60 -4.25
CA GLY A 443 -2.30 -20.92 -4.82
C GLY A 443 -3.41 -21.96 -4.56
N VAL A 444 -4.59 -21.53 -4.14
CA VAL A 444 -5.73 -22.39 -3.80
C VAL A 444 -6.65 -22.49 -5.00
N GLU A 445 -7.12 -23.69 -5.29
CA GLU A 445 -8.16 -23.92 -6.29
C GLU A 445 -9.49 -23.35 -5.78
N ASN A 446 -10.28 -22.80 -6.69
CA ASN A 446 -11.55 -22.18 -6.33
C ASN A 446 -12.72 -23.09 -6.73
N GLU A 447 -13.32 -23.72 -5.73
CA GLU A 447 -14.50 -24.58 -5.88
C GLU A 447 -15.68 -23.90 -6.57
N LEU A 448 -15.73 -22.58 -6.53
CA LEU A 448 -16.77 -21.80 -7.18
C LEU A 448 -16.88 -22.07 -8.69
N PHE A 449 -15.75 -22.38 -9.35
CA PHE A 449 -15.72 -22.63 -10.82
C PHE A 449 -16.52 -23.85 -11.25
N PHE A 450 -16.71 -24.81 -10.35
CA PHE A 450 -17.35 -26.10 -10.62
C PHE A 450 -18.80 -26.16 -10.14
N ARG A 451 -19.31 -25.07 -9.55
CA ARG A 451 -20.70 -25.03 -9.07
C ARG A 451 -21.71 -24.90 -10.22
N ASP A 452 -22.87 -25.48 -10.01
CA ASP A 452 -23.95 -25.51 -11.02
C ASP A 452 -24.46 -24.12 -11.43
N ASN A 453 -24.43 -23.14 -10.51
CA ASN A 453 -24.82 -21.77 -10.78
C ASN A 453 -23.70 -20.89 -11.33
N THR A 454 -22.48 -21.44 -11.57
CA THR A 454 -21.33 -20.69 -12.08
C THR A 454 -21.13 -20.93 -13.56
N MET A 455 -20.97 -19.84 -14.32
CA MET A 455 -20.60 -19.83 -15.72
C MET A 455 -19.25 -19.12 -15.88
N MET A 456 -18.27 -19.82 -16.45
CA MET A 456 -16.94 -19.30 -16.71
C MET A 456 -16.88 -18.56 -18.05
N LEU A 457 -16.33 -17.35 -18.03
CA LEU A 457 -16.15 -16.50 -19.20
C LEU A 457 -14.63 -16.37 -19.46
N PHE A 458 -14.12 -17.24 -20.33
CA PHE A 458 -12.67 -17.33 -20.61
C PHE A 458 -12.24 -16.29 -21.63
N ALA A 459 -11.75 -15.13 -21.15
CA ALA A 459 -11.17 -14.10 -21.99
C ALA A 459 -10.30 -13.13 -21.14
N ASP A 460 -9.62 -12.22 -21.84
CA ASP A 460 -9.14 -11.00 -21.21
C ASP A 460 -10.32 -10.17 -20.71
N ALA A 461 -10.21 -9.63 -19.48
CA ALA A 461 -11.35 -8.98 -18.81
C ALA A 461 -11.90 -7.79 -19.61
N LYS A 462 -11.02 -6.96 -20.20
CA LYS A 462 -11.46 -5.83 -21.02
C LYS A 462 -12.21 -6.28 -22.27
N LYS A 463 -11.64 -7.25 -23.00
CA LYS A 463 -12.28 -7.78 -24.21
C LYS A 463 -13.62 -8.42 -23.94
N MET A 464 -13.75 -9.16 -22.82
CA MET A 464 -15.01 -9.76 -22.43
C MET A 464 -16.08 -8.70 -22.14
N VAL A 465 -15.73 -7.68 -21.34
CA VAL A 465 -16.66 -6.60 -20.98
C VAL A 465 -17.06 -5.78 -22.20
N GLU A 466 -16.10 -5.45 -23.10
CA GLU A 466 -16.41 -4.77 -24.37
C GLU A 466 -17.33 -5.62 -25.28
N GLY A 467 -17.18 -6.95 -25.26
CA GLY A 467 -18.08 -7.87 -25.94
C GLY A 467 -19.49 -7.84 -25.38
N ILE A 468 -19.61 -7.84 -24.04
CA ILE A 468 -20.91 -7.71 -23.34
C ILE A 468 -21.57 -6.37 -23.65
N VAL A 469 -20.82 -5.26 -23.60
CA VAL A 469 -21.31 -3.92 -23.95
C VAL A 469 -21.89 -3.84 -25.37
N LYS A 470 -21.31 -4.57 -26.30
CA LYS A 470 -21.80 -4.64 -27.69
C LYS A 470 -23.05 -5.49 -27.82
N ALA A 471 -23.23 -6.48 -26.95
CA ALA A 471 -24.36 -7.41 -26.98
C ALA A 471 -25.58 -6.90 -26.16
N LEU A 472 -25.38 -5.95 -25.24
CA LEU A 472 -26.41 -5.20 -24.53
C LEU A 472 -27.07 -4.14 -25.45
#